data_9e959f28dbc114fb2697a03ea2165aed
#
_entry.id   9e959f28dbc114fb2697a03ea2165aed
#
_cell.length_a   1.000
_cell.length_b   1.000
_cell.length_c   1.000
_cell.angle_alpha   90.00
_cell.angle_beta   90.00
_cell.angle_gamma   90.00
#
_symmetry.space_group_name_H-M   'P 1'
#
loop_
_entity.id
_entity.type
_entity.pdbx_description
1 polymer ?
#
loop_
_entity_poly.entity_id
_entity_poly.type
_entity_poly.pdbx_seq_one_letter_code
_entity_poly.pdbx_strand_id
1 'polypeptide(L)'
;MARNTISLKDAGLKPYIIYVIVAFGLLGAGVAWKMHHSTPRLHAASLALLPLAHHDLNPEQEFPESFPLQVAVFWMPTEEGPKTPLALVHVLKEMGIPFFITRNLNQALKHRMVILYPEVGPTTFSEADAQQLLAFVKQGGNIFAQNVYWGGLKPLFGFRDFTASRKRHRLVFTSTSDFVMKYLNRPEEREISLGSPNVPEVIWTNGYTAEAGTEVLARFEDGTAALFINALGKGKAYLLGMSLVDAVLRCQSNRDFEAQRHYVNEFEPGADVWLLVIRAWYEGYAKDWVRLATIPDGQRSVVLLSHDVDWEDSFKPGLDFVRMEKANRASSTFFIQTKYVDDANSKAFFFDPDLTFLRELKEQGASIGSHSIIHSRGFNKFDLGTGQETYSTYQPRGLGFDTASGATVFGEVRVSKELLDGEIPGQQTIFFRAGHLRVPRSLAEALVRSGYEFDSSFTADDVLSNFPYALPLDLGFEEDSGIYEFPVTIEDEEPPGYARRVPQALEVIRANAENGAISVVLVHSNESKTKAAAEDEMLRQLPPDIGKTDMLSFAKFWRARDGLQWGVISASSATADLQITSQEPVAGLTFEFQRRVASVSGGATVSADQRRIVLPALTPGQTISLHVTYHP
;
A
#
# COMPACT_ATOMS: atom_id res chain seq x y z
N MET A 1 -36.03 -33.66 -66.61
CA MET A 1 -36.24 -33.97 -65.17
C MET A 1 -37.17 -32.93 -64.61
N ALA A 2 -38.45 -33.30 -64.36
CA ALA A 2 -39.53 -32.41 -64.03
C ALA A 2 -39.44 -31.86 -62.59
N ARG A 3 -39.54 -30.56 -62.43
CA ARG A 3 -39.82 -29.93 -61.16
C ARG A 3 -41.32 -30.02 -60.87
N ASN A 4 -41.68 -30.81 -59.81
CA ASN A 4 -43.04 -30.77 -59.27
C ASN A 4 -43.12 -29.57 -58.29
N THR A 5 -43.79 -28.50 -58.77
CA THR A 5 -44.28 -27.45 -57.90
C THR A 5 -45.65 -27.87 -57.37
N ILE A 6 -45.75 -28.17 -56.10
CA ILE A 6 -46.99 -28.41 -55.38
C ILE A 6 -47.67 -27.03 -55.17
N SER A 7 -48.80 -26.82 -55.80
CA SER A 7 -49.65 -25.63 -55.66
C SER A 7 -50.41 -25.73 -54.34
N LEU A 8 -50.26 -24.71 -53.47
CA LEU A 8 -50.94 -24.56 -52.17
C LEU A 8 -52.46 -24.30 -52.26
N LYS A 9 -53.09 -24.46 -53.47
CA LYS A 9 -54.51 -24.23 -53.64
C LYS A 9 -55.47 -25.36 -53.30
N ASP A 10 -54.96 -26.59 -53.05
CA ASP A 10 -55.83 -27.75 -52.86
C ASP A 10 -55.94 -28.27 -51.38
N ALA A 11 -55.37 -27.52 -50.41
CA ALA A 11 -55.62 -27.77 -49.01
C ALA A 11 -56.65 -26.78 -48.46
N GLY A 12 -57.91 -27.24 -48.33
CA GLY A 12 -59.06 -26.45 -47.89
C GLY A 12 -58.99 -25.94 -46.44
N LEU A 13 -57.91 -25.29 -46.08
CA LEU A 13 -57.76 -24.62 -44.82
C LEU A 13 -58.43 -23.25 -44.86
N LYS A 14 -59.49 -23.08 -44.05
CA LYS A 14 -60.20 -21.80 -43.92
C LYS A 14 -59.22 -20.71 -43.42
N PRO A 15 -59.30 -19.49 -43.91
CA PRO A 15 -58.40 -18.37 -43.58
C PRO A 15 -58.27 -18.11 -42.05
N TYR A 16 -59.24 -18.47 -41.26
CA TYR A 16 -59.19 -18.35 -39.77
C TYR A 16 -58.11 -19.20 -39.12
N ILE A 17 -57.73 -20.37 -39.65
CA ILE A 17 -56.71 -21.23 -39.08
C ILE A 17 -55.33 -20.61 -39.31
N ILE A 18 -55.12 -19.95 -40.44
CA ILE A 18 -53.84 -19.24 -40.73
C ILE A 18 -53.69 -18.03 -39.80
N TYR A 19 -54.73 -17.28 -39.53
CA TYR A 19 -54.71 -16.17 -38.58
C TYR A 19 -54.44 -16.63 -37.15
N VAL A 20 -54.99 -17.75 -36.71
CA VAL A 20 -54.76 -18.32 -35.38
C VAL A 20 -53.33 -18.82 -35.24
N ILE A 21 -52.75 -19.49 -36.25
CA ILE A 21 -51.37 -19.97 -36.22
C ILE A 21 -50.37 -18.78 -36.22
N VAL A 22 -50.63 -17.73 -37.01
CA VAL A 22 -49.82 -16.50 -37.03
C VAL A 22 -49.96 -15.74 -35.72
N ALA A 23 -51.15 -15.66 -35.11
CA ALA A 23 -51.38 -14.99 -33.83
C ALA A 23 -50.70 -15.75 -32.67
N PHE A 24 -50.76 -17.09 -32.65
CA PHE A 24 -50.02 -17.90 -31.65
C PHE A 24 -48.51 -17.87 -31.89
N GLY A 25 -48.03 -17.83 -33.13
CA GLY A 25 -46.62 -17.65 -33.47
C GLY A 25 -46.08 -16.27 -33.02
N LEU A 26 -46.85 -15.20 -33.24
CA LEU A 26 -46.49 -13.85 -32.79
C LEU A 26 -46.58 -13.69 -31.27
N LEU A 27 -47.59 -14.33 -30.61
CA LEU A 27 -47.67 -14.37 -29.15
C LEU A 27 -46.53 -15.22 -28.55
N GLY A 28 -46.20 -16.38 -29.15
CA GLY A 28 -45.06 -17.21 -28.74
C GLY A 28 -43.72 -16.49 -28.92
N ALA A 29 -43.53 -15.81 -30.06
CA ALA A 29 -42.35 -14.98 -30.31
C ALA A 29 -42.28 -13.77 -29.39
N GLY A 30 -43.42 -13.13 -29.10
CA GLY A 30 -43.48 -11.99 -28.17
C GLY A 30 -43.22 -12.41 -26.72
N VAL A 31 -43.69 -13.59 -26.29
CA VAL A 31 -43.40 -14.15 -24.96
C VAL A 31 -41.97 -14.64 -24.89
N ALA A 32 -41.44 -15.31 -25.90
CA ALA A 32 -40.01 -15.69 -25.97
C ALA A 32 -39.09 -14.47 -26.02
N TRP A 33 -39.50 -13.41 -26.78
CA TRP A 33 -38.76 -12.16 -26.82
C TRP A 33 -38.81 -11.42 -25.47
N LYS A 34 -39.95 -11.45 -24.75
CA LYS A 34 -40.10 -10.86 -23.43
C LYS A 34 -39.39 -11.68 -22.34
N MET A 35 -39.33 -13.00 -22.48
CA MET A 35 -38.55 -13.87 -21.57
C MET A 35 -37.03 -13.75 -21.83
N HIS A 36 -36.60 -13.43 -23.07
CA HIS A 36 -35.18 -13.28 -23.42
C HIS A 36 -34.63 -11.88 -23.09
N HIS A 37 -35.50 -10.91 -22.75
CA HIS A 37 -35.11 -9.50 -22.54
C HIS A 37 -35.52 -8.92 -21.18
N SER A 38 -36.02 -9.73 -20.26
CA SER A 38 -36.08 -9.33 -18.85
C SER A 38 -34.73 -9.62 -18.20
N THR A 39 -33.77 -8.73 -18.35
CA THR A 39 -32.59 -8.71 -17.50
C THR A 39 -33.09 -8.78 -16.04
N PRO A 40 -32.63 -9.74 -15.22
CA PRO A 40 -32.96 -9.78 -13.81
C PRO A 40 -32.65 -8.41 -13.20
N ARG A 41 -33.58 -7.86 -12.44
CA ARG A 41 -33.31 -6.60 -11.71
C ARG A 41 -32.41 -6.92 -10.55
N LEU A 42 -31.19 -6.37 -10.58
CA LEU A 42 -30.28 -6.39 -9.45
C LEU A 42 -30.76 -5.44 -8.35
N HIS A 43 -30.49 -5.78 -7.10
CA HIS A 43 -30.70 -4.92 -5.96
C HIS A 43 -29.46 -4.03 -5.79
N ALA A 44 -29.67 -2.73 -5.79
CA ALA A 44 -28.60 -1.77 -5.56
C ALA A 44 -28.84 -1.06 -4.23
N ALA A 45 -27.83 -0.98 -3.39
CA ALA A 45 -27.88 -0.19 -2.18
C ALA A 45 -27.90 1.31 -2.53
N SER A 46 -28.61 2.12 -1.73
CA SER A 46 -28.56 3.58 -1.88
C SER A 46 -27.37 4.13 -1.12
N LEU A 47 -26.39 4.66 -1.85
CA LEU A 47 -25.17 5.24 -1.27
C LEU A 47 -25.23 6.78 -1.32
N ALA A 48 -24.95 7.42 -0.19
CA ALA A 48 -24.71 8.85 -0.16
C ALA A 48 -23.27 9.13 -0.64
N LEU A 49 -23.09 10.18 -1.44
CA LEU A 49 -21.75 10.67 -1.76
C LEU A 49 -21.20 11.42 -0.56
N LEU A 50 -20.05 11.00 -0.06
CA LEU A 50 -19.38 11.66 1.05
C LEU A 50 -18.68 12.95 0.56
N PRO A 51 -18.58 13.98 1.42
CA PRO A 51 -17.75 15.14 1.10
C PRO A 51 -16.27 14.74 1.04
N LEU A 52 -15.53 15.31 0.11
CA LEU A 52 -14.07 15.28 0.18
C LEU A 52 -13.66 16.31 1.25
N ALA A 53 -13.15 15.83 2.36
CA ALA A 53 -12.58 16.69 3.37
C ALA A 53 -11.09 16.84 3.08
N HIS A 54 -10.66 18.05 2.74
CA HIS A 54 -9.22 18.34 2.67
C HIS A 54 -8.68 18.48 4.09
N HIS A 55 -7.54 17.91 4.33
CA HIS A 55 -6.85 17.94 5.60
C HIS A 55 -5.61 18.84 5.52
N ASP A 56 -5.74 20.08 5.96
CA ASP A 56 -4.60 20.98 6.10
C ASP A 56 -3.73 20.48 7.28
N LEU A 57 -2.75 19.65 6.97
CA LEU A 57 -1.83 19.09 7.96
C LEU A 57 -1.17 20.21 8.76
N ASN A 58 -1.43 20.27 10.08
CA ASN A 58 -0.71 21.13 11.02
C ASN A 58 0.30 20.28 11.81
N PRO A 59 1.55 20.14 11.32
CA PRO A 59 2.46 19.12 11.83
C PRO A 59 2.78 19.25 13.32
N GLU A 60 2.92 20.48 13.85
CA GLU A 60 3.25 20.67 15.27
C GLU A 60 2.08 20.35 16.20
N GLN A 61 0.82 20.48 15.72
CA GLN A 61 -0.36 20.11 16.49
C GLN A 61 -0.69 18.62 16.41
N GLU A 62 -0.47 18.01 15.25
CA GLU A 62 -0.78 16.60 15.02
C GLU A 62 0.29 15.67 15.54
N PHE A 63 1.55 16.13 15.54
CA PHE A 63 2.68 15.38 16.06
C PHE A 63 3.40 16.17 17.16
N PRO A 64 2.75 16.41 18.32
CA PRO A 64 3.33 17.17 19.42
C PRO A 64 4.40 16.38 20.17
N GLU A 65 5.31 17.09 20.85
CA GLU A 65 6.18 16.48 21.84
C GLU A 65 5.34 15.92 23.00
N SER A 66 5.31 14.62 23.15
CA SER A 66 4.50 13.92 24.16
C SER A 66 5.36 13.04 25.08
N PHE A 67 6.49 12.54 24.58
CA PHE A 67 7.31 11.57 25.26
C PHE A 67 8.81 11.86 25.08
N PRO A 68 9.66 11.59 26.12
CA PRO A 68 11.06 11.98 26.11
C PRO A 68 11.94 11.21 25.11
N LEU A 69 11.50 10.06 24.59
CA LEU A 69 12.29 9.22 23.67
C LEU A 69 11.86 9.34 22.20
N GLN A 70 11.10 10.36 21.85
CA GLN A 70 10.72 10.62 20.45
C GLN A 70 11.92 11.13 19.64
N VAL A 71 11.96 10.80 18.36
CA VAL A 71 12.82 11.47 17.38
C VAL A 71 12.27 12.87 17.13
N ALA A 72 13.11 13.88 17.25
CA ALA A 72 12.72 15.26 16.92
C ALA A 72 12.85 15.48 15.41
N VAL A 73 11.77 15.88 14.76
CA VAL A 73 11.79 16.41 13.40
C VAL A 73 11.82 17.94 13.49
N PHE A 74 12.96 18.52 13.16
CA PHE A 74 13.06 19.97 13.01
C PHE A 74 12.60 20.33 11.60
N TRP A 75 11.39 20.87 11.49
CA TRP A 75 10.73 21.15 10.22
C TRP A 75 10.89 22.61 9.83
N MET A 76 11.40 22.81 8.61
CA MET A 76 11.77 24.11 8.07
C MET A 76 11.06 24.34 6.72
N PRO A 77 9.75 24.65 6.71
CA PRO A 77 9.05 24.88 5.45
C PRO A 77 9.69 26.03 4.68
N THR A 78 9.88 25.83 3.39
CA THR A 78 10.40 26.85 2.46
C THR A 78 9.31 27.25 1.46
N GLU A 79 9.44 28.43 0.83
CA GLU A 79 8.45 28.86 -0.17
C GLU A 79 8.39 27.94 -1.40
N GLU A 80 9.53 27.37 -1.79
CA GLU A 80 9.66 26.53 -2.99
C GLU A 80 9.67 25.02 -2.68
N GLY A 81 9.79 24.65 -1.39
CA GLY A 81 9.83 23.24 -0.94
C GLY A 81 8.46 22.67 -0.59
N PRO A 82 8.42 21.41 -0.10
CA PRO A 82 7.21 20.80 0.40
C PRO A 82 6.56 21.63 1.50
N LYS A 83 5.26 21.84 1.38
CA LYS A 83 4.47 22.61 2.38
C LYS A 83 4.15 21.79 3.61
N THR A 84 4.23 20.46 3.49
CA THR A 84 4.00 19.51 4.56
C THR A 84 5.18 18.54 4.71
N PRO A 85 5.42 17.96 5.88
CA PRO A 85 6.45 16.93 6.07
C PRO A 85 5.96 15.51 5.69
N LEU A 86 5.00 15.38 4.78
CA LEU A 86 4.26 14.15 4.49
C LEU A 86 5.18 12.95 4.23
N ALA A 87 6.20 13.09 3.36
CA ALA A 87 7.12 11.99 3.06
C ALA A 87 7.84 11.45 4.31
N LEU A 88 8.24 12.33 5.22
CA LEU A 88 8.90 11.90 6.45
C LEU A 88 7.91 11.30 7.46
N VAL A 89 6.68 11.84 7.50
CA VAL A 89 5.58 11.27 8.31
C VAL A 89 5.31 9.83 7.88
N HIS A 90 5.21 9.56 6.57
CA HIS A 90 5.07 8.19 6.04
C HIS A 90 6.22 7.30 6.55
N VAL A 91 7.47 7.69 6.32
CA VAL A 91 8.63 6.90 6.75
C VAL A 91 8.59 6.55 8.24
N LEU A 92 8.31 7.53 9.11
CA LEU A 92 8.35 7.32 10.55
C LEU A 92 7.16 6.50 11.06
N LYS A 93 5.95 6.74 10.54
CA LYS A 93 4.74 5.99 10.90
C LYS A 93 4.80 4.56 10.39
N GLU A 94 5.14 4.35 9.12
CA GLU A 94 5.28 3.01 8.54
C GLU A 94 6.29 2.17 9.30
N MET A 95 7.42 2.76 9.71
CA MET A 95 8.45 2.05 10.49
C MET A 95 8.15 1.98 12.00
N GLY A 96 7.06 2.58 12.46
CA GLY A 96 6.66 2.57 13.86
C GLY A 96 7.65 3.24 14.80
N ILE A 97 8.27 4.31 14.34
CA ILE A 97 9.24 5.11 15.11
C ILE A 97 8.49 6.23 15.84
N PRO A 98 8.66 6.40 17.16
CA PRO A 98 8.04 7.51 17.88
C PRO A 98 8.73 8.83 17.52
N PHE A 99 7.96 9.84 17.14
CA PHE A 99 8.49 11.16 16.74
C PHE A 99 7.57 12.30 17.14
N PHE A 100 8.10 13.51 17.06
CA PHE A 100 7.33 14.75 17.10
C PHE A 100 7.92 15.76 16.12
N ILE A 101 7.13 16.75 15.73
CA ILE A 101 7.54 17.78 14.77
C ILE A 101 7.56 19.14 15.45
N THR A 102 8.60 19.92 15.21
CA THR A 102 8.73 21.26 15.76
C THR A 102 9.52 22.19 14.84
N ARG A 103 9.17 23.48 14.87
CA ARG A 103 9.95 24.57 14.27
C ARG A 103 10.93 25.23 15.25
N ASN A 104 11.00 24.75 16.48
CA ASN A 104 11.87 25.27 17.50
C ASN A 104 13.14 24.42 17.63
N LEU A 105 14.26 24.93 17.11
CA LEU A 105 15.55 24.22 17.16
C LEU A 105 15.98 23.87 18.60
N ASN A 106 15.78 24.78 19.56
CA ASN A 106 16.14 24.53 20.96
C ASN A 106 15.31 23.38 21.58
N GLN A 107 14.06 23.21 21.15
CA GLN A 107 13.23 22.09 21.54
C GLN A 107 13.75 20.78 20.90
N ALA A 108 14.00 20.81 19.60
CA ALA A 108 14.53 19.63 18.88
C ALA A 108 15.84 19.12 19.50
N LEU A 109 16.76 20.03 19.84
CA LEU A 109 18.07 19.69 20.40
C LEU A 109 18.05 19.21 21.87
N LYS A 110 16.90 19.18 22.54
CA LYS A 110 16.74 18.45 23.82
C LYS A 110 16.70 16.94 23.62
N HIS A 111 16.38 16.47 22.42
CA HIS A 111 16.31 15.07 22.05
C HIS A 111 17.64 14.60 21.48
N ARG A 112 17.94 13.32 21.66
CA ARG A 112 19.22 12.73 21.23
C ARG A 112 19.32 12.55 19.73
N MET A 113 18.19 12.44 19.03
CA MET A 113 18.10 12.19 17.60
C MET A 113 17.25 13.26 16.95
N VAL A 114 17.81 13.90 15.93
CA VAL A 114 17.18 15.02 15.21
C VAL A 114 17.22 14.77 13.71
N ILE A 115 16.08 14.91 13.04
CA ILE A 115 16.01 14.94 11.58
C ILE A 115 15.81 16.40 11.17
N LEU A 116 16.68 16.91 10.30
CA LEU A 116 16.52 18.24 9.66
C LEU A 116 15.75 18.03 8.35
N TYR A 117 14.57 18.63 8.24
CA TYR A 117 13.66 18.40 7.12
C TYR A 117 12.95 19.69 6.68
N PRO A 118 12.71 19.95 5.37
CA PRO A 118 13.04 19.07 4.25
C PRO A 118 14.49 19.19 3.79
N GLU A 119 14.93 20.36 3.37
CA GLU A 119 16.24 20.65 2.80
C GLU A 119 16.89 21.81 3.54
N VAL A 120 18.22 21.91 3.50
CA VAL A 120 18.96 22.93 4.22
C VAL A 120 19.67 23.87 3.27
N GLY A 121 19.11 25.06 3.11
CA GLY A 121 19.65 26.15 2.30
C GLY A 121 20.33 27.27 3.10
N PRO A 122 20.82 28.31 2.41
CA PRO A 122 21.53 29.44 3.03
C PRO A 122 20.67 30.27 3.99
N THR A 123 19.35 30.25 3.81
CA THR A 123 18.39 31.04 4.60
C THR A 123 17.78 30.25 5.76
N THR A 124 18.10 28.95 5.86
CA THR A 124 17.49 28.03 6.84
C THR A 124 18.03 28.25 8.25
N PHE A 125 19.33 28.48 8.39
CA PHE A 125 20.02 28.61 9.68
C PHE A 125 20.92 29.84 9.71
N SER A 126 21.06 30.43 10.88
CA SER A 126 22.12 31.40 11.18
C SER A 126 23.45 30.67 11.46
N GLU A 127 24.56 31.42 11.45
CA GLU A 127 25.86 30.92 11.90
C GLU A 127 25.83 30.44 13.36
N ALA A 128 25.02 31.06 14.20
CA ALA A 128 24.84 30.65 15.59
C ALA A 128 24.13 29.28 15.68
N ASP A 129 23.11 29.05 14.86
CA ASP A 129 22.41 27.76 14.78
C ASP A 129 23.36 26.66 14.29
N ALA A 130 24.20 26.96 13.28
CA ALA A 130 25.21 26.02 12.78
C ALA A 130 26.20 25.61 13.87
N GLN A 131 26.67 26.58 14.68
CA GLN A 131 27.54 26.26 15.83
C GLN A 131 26.82 25.46 16.90
N GLN A 132 25.54 25.71 17.14
CA GLN A 132 24.73 24.95 18.09
C GLN A 132 24.53 23.49 17.63
N LEU A 133 24.21 23.27 16.35
CA LEU A 133 24.14 21.93 15.74
C LEU A 133 25.47 21.17 15.84
N LEU A 134 26.58 21.85 15.54
CA LEU A 134 27.91 21.27 15.65
C LEU A 134 28.24 20.89 17.10
N ALA A 135 27.91 21.75 18.07
CA ALA A 135 28.11 21.46 19.48
C ALA A 135 27.24 20.30 19.96
N PHE A 136 25.98 20.23 19.51
CA PHE A 136 25.06 19.14 19.81
C PHE A 136 25.62 17.78 19.36
N VAL A 137 26.12 17.66 18.12
CA VAL A 137 26.70 16.41 17.64
C VAL A 137 27.98 16.06 18.39
N LYS A 138 28.87 17.03 18.64
CA LYS A 138 30.09 16.80 19.45
C LYS A 138 29.80 16.25 20.85
N GLN A 139 28.67 16.60 21.44
CA GLN A 139 28.23 16.13 22.77
C GLN A 139 27.55 14.75 22.73
N GLY A 140 27.27 14.20 21.55
CA GLY A 140 26.69 12.87 21.38
C GLY A 140 25.28 12.84 20.80
N GLY A 141 24.77 13.98 20.32
CA GLY A 141 23.56 14.03 19.50
C GLY A 141 23.79 13.42 18.11
N ASN A 142 22.73 12.94 17.50
CA ASN A 142 22.78 12.38 16.14
C ASN A 142 21.82 13.14 15.24
N ILE A 143 22.31 13.52 14.07
CA ILE A 143 21.53 14.28 13.07
C ILE A 143 21.45 13.45 11.79
N PHE A 144 20.24 13.43 11.20
CA PHE A 144 20.01 13.00 9.84
C PHE A 144 19.47 14.20 9.04
N ALA A 145 20.09 14.47 7.89
CA ALA A 145 19.66 15.55 7.00
C ALA A 145 19.66 15.10 5.55
N GLN A 146 18.94 15.84 4.72
CA GLN A 146 18.90 15.63 3.28
C GLN A 146 19.17 16.95 2.55
N ASN A 147 19.78 16.86 1.35
CA ASN A 147 20.01 17.98 0.45
C ASN A 147 20.52 19.27 1.14
N VAL A 148 21.66 19.19 1.82
CA VAL A 148 22.30 20.37 2.42
C VAL A 148 23.14 21.08 1.36
N TYR A 149 22.75 22.29 0.97
CA TYR A 149 23.46 23.13 -0.01
C TYR A 149 23.95 24.46 0.59
N TRP A 150 24.06 24.54 1.92
CA TRP A 150 24.62 25.68 2.62
C TRP A 150 26.02 25.42 3.18
N GLY A 151 26.95 26.36 2.86
CA GLY A 151 28.35 26.28 3.27
C GLY A 151 28.61 26.30 4.77
N GLY A 152 27.72 26.92 5.57
CA GLY A 152 27.83 26.97 7.03
C GLY A 152 27.76 25.61 7.73
N LEU A 153 27.17 24.60 7.08
CA LEU A 153 27.07 23.24 7.62
C LEU A 153 28.13 22.26 7.07
N LYS A 154 29.06 22.72 6.24
CA LYS A 154 30.19 21.89 5.76
C LYS A 154 30.97 21.21 6.90
N PRO A 155 31.35 21.91 8.01
CA PRO A 155 32.04 21.27 9.13
C PRO A 155 31.19 20.22 9.87
N LEU A 156 29.87 20.41 9.90
CA LEU A 156 28.95 19.46 10.55
C LEU A 156 28.88 18.14 9.77
N PHE A 157 28.69 18.22 8.46
CA PHE A 157 28.50 17.02 7.61
C PHE A 157 29.78 16.50 6.99
N GLY A 158 30.89 17.25 6.99
CA GLY A 158 32.19 16.81 6.48
C GLY A 158 32.24 16.72 4.96
N PHE A 159 31.81 17.76 4.25
CA PHE A 159 31.98 17.87 2.80
C PHE A 159 32.63 19.20 2.39
N ARG A 160 33.36 19.17 1.27
CA ARG A 160 34.01 20.37 0.70
C ARG A 160 33.11 21.11 -0.27
N ASP A 161 32.45 20.35 -1.14
CA ASP A 161 31.66 20.86 -2.23
C ASP A 161 30.55 19.89 -2.63
N PHE A 162 29.58 20.35 -3.43
CA PHE A 162 28.53 19.51 -3.99
C PHE A 162 28.21 19.94 -5.43
N THR A 163 27.63 19.01 -6.18
CA THR A 163 27.17 19.23 -7.55
C THR A 163 25.73 18.79 -7.67
N ALA A 164 24.83 19.72 -7.98
CA ALA A 164 23.44 19.44 -8.25
C ALA A 164 23.27 18.80 -9.64
N SER A 165 22.38 17.81 -9.76
CA SER A 165 22.10 17.15 -11.03
C SER A 165 20.72 16.52 -11.05
N ARG A 166 20.08 16.48 -12.24
CA ARG A 166 18.92 15.65 -12.55
C ARG A 166 19.26 14.49 -13.52
N LYS A 167 20.55 14.20 -13.68
CA LYS A 167 21.07 13.21 -14.62
C LYS A 167 21.75 12.03 -13.93
N ARG A 168 21.42 11.77 -12.68
CA ARG A 168 21.87 10.59 -11.94
C ARG A 168 20.72 9.59 -11.90
N HIS A 169 20.98 8.41 -12.46
CA HIS A 169 19.97 7.37 -12.64
C HIS A 169 20.15 6.21 -11.67
N ARG A 170 21.24 6.19 -10.92
CA ARG A 170 21.58 5.10 -10.03
C ARG A 170 22.35 5.56 -8.79
N LEU A 171 22.05 4.90 -7.68
CA LEU A 171 22.77 5.01 -6.42
C LEU A 171 23.21 3.61 -5.98
N VAL A 172 24.44 3.47 -5.51
CA VAL A 172 25.00 2.19 -5.05
C VAL A 172 25.53 2.33 -3.64
N PHE A 173 25.06 1.48 -2.72
CA PHE A 173 25.62 1.35 -1.37
C PHE A 173 26.95 0.60 -1.44
N THR A 174 28.04 1.27 -1.06
CA THR A 174 29.41 0.78 -1.19
C THR A 174 30.05 0.34 0.11
N SER A 175 29.49 0.73 1.25
CA SER A 175 29.95 0.34 2.58
C SER A 175 28.92 -0.58 3.27
N THR A 176 29.40 -1.45 4.15
CA THR A 176 28.58 -2.31 5.02
C THR A 176 28.92 -2.12 6.48
N SER A 177 29.77 -1.12 6.80
CA SER A 177 30.35 -0.95 8.12
C SER A 177 29.45 -0.26 9.13
N ASP A 178 28.54 0.60 8.66
CA ASP A 178 27.64 1.32 9.58
C ASP A 178 26.35 0.57 9.83
N PHE A 179 25.75 0.86 10.98
CA PHE A 179 24.52 0.21 11.45
C PHE A 179 23.32 0.45 10.53
N VAL A 180 23.27 1.57 9.80
CA VAL A 180 22.17 1.84 8.85
C VAL A 180 22.11 0.84 7.70
N MET A 181 23.18 0.07 7.48
CA MET A 181 23.24 -1.00 6.49
C MET A 181 22.63 -2.32 6.97
N LYS A 182 22.11 -2.37 8.21
CA LYS A 182 21.63 -3.60 8.87
C LYS A 182 20.63 -4.40 8.05
N TYR A 183 19.77 -3.73 7.31
CA TYR A 183 18.69 -4.35 6.53
C TYR A 183 19.03 -4.50 5.04
N LEU A 184 20.14 -3.90 4.56
CA LEU A 184 20.51 -3.92 3.16
C LEU A 184 21.40 -5.13 2.85
N ASN A 185 20.81 -6.31 2.85
CA ASN A 185 21.51 -7.60 2.73
C ASN A 185 21.42 -8.21 1.33
N ARG A 186 20.52 -7.69 0.48
CA ARG A 186 20.27 -8.21 -0.87
C ARG A 186 20.82 -7.25 -1.92
N PRO A 187 21.15 -7.73 -3.13
CA PRO A 187 21.62 -6.86 -4.23
C PRO A 187 20.61 -5.75 -4.56
N GLU A 188 19.31 -6.08 -4.58
CA GLU A 188 18.20 -5.18 -4.91
C GLU A 188 18.08 -4.01 -3.91
N GLU A 189 18.53 -4.21 -2.68
CA GLU A 189 18.56 -3.18 -1.64
C GLU A 189 19.83 -2.31 -1.69
N ARG A 190 20.81 -2.71 -2.45
CA ARG A 190 22.11 -2.01 -2.52
C ARG A 190 22.32 -1.19 -3.78
N GLU A 191 21.60 -1.50 -4.83
CA GLU A 191 21.63 -0.77 -6.08
C GLU A 191 20.24 -0.21 -6.39
N ILE A 192 20.07 1.09 -6.16
CA ILE A 192 18.77 1.75 -6.27
C ILE A 192 18.70 2.52 -7.58
N SER A 193 17.70 2.22 -8.40
CA SER A 193 17.36 2.98 -9.58
C SER A 193 16.71 4.30 -9.17
N LEU A 194 17.15 5.40 -9.79
CA LEU A 194 16.61 6.76 -9.59
C LEU A 194 15.84 7.25 -10.81
N GLY A 195 15.54 6.37 -11.75
CA GLY A 195 14.84 6.65 -13.00
C GLY A 195 15.54 6.00 -14.19
N SER A 196 14.97 6.17 -15.39
CA SER A 196 15.51 5.61 -16.63
C SER A 196 16.57 6.51 -17.27
N PRO A 197 17.70 5.96 -17.74
CA PRO A 197 18.67 6.71 -18.56
C PRO A 197 18.09 7.27 -19.86
N ASN A 198 16.95 6.75 -20.30
CA ASN A 198 16.24 7.23 -21.50
C ASN A 198 15.40 8.49 -21.22
N VAL A 199 15.23 8.87 -19.96
CA VAL A 199 14.56 10.11 -19.55
C VAL A 199 15.61 11.18 -19.28
N PRO A 200 15.56 12.35 -19.94
CA PRO A 200 16.63 13.35 -19.87
C PRO A 200 16.85 13.92 -18.46
N GLU A 201 15.78 14.03 -17.68
CA GLU A 201 15.78 14.59 -16.33
C GLU A 201 14.97 13.72 -15.40
N VAL A 202 15.63 13.27 -14.34
CA VAL A 202 15.03 12.50 -13.25
C VAL A 202 14.95 13.35 -11.98
N ILE A 203 14.98 12.71 -10.82
CA ILE A 203 14.91 13.41 -9.53
C ILE A 203 16.14 14.32 -9.32
N TRP A 204 15.92 15.37 -8.51
CA TRP A 204 17.00 16.26 -8.11
C TRP A 204 17.92 15.60 -7.09
N THR A 205 19.24 15.64 -7.34
CA THR A 205 20.24 15.08 -6.44
C THR A 205 21.41 16.03 -6.23
N ASN A 206 21.98 16.02 -5.02
CA ASN A 206 23.25 16.67 -4.70
C ASN A 206 24.32 15.60 -4.47
N GLY A 207 25.27 15.51 -5.41
CA GLY A 207 26.47 14.66 -5.26
C GLY A 207 27.56 15.40 -4.52
N TYR A 208 28.06 14.85 -3.42
CA TYR A 208 29.02 15.54 -2.54
C TYR A 208 30.46 15.09 -2.75
N THR A 209 31.39 16.03 -2.55
CA THR A 209 32.81 15.73 -2.37
C THR A 209 33.07 15.63 -0.84
N ALA A 210 33.12 14.42 -0.33
CA ALA A 210 33.36 14.19 1.10
C ALA A 210 34.77 14.60 1.53
N GLU A 211 34.92 15.08 2.77
CA GLU A 211 36.20 15.39 3.42
C GLU A 211 36.95 14.11 3.83
N ALA A 212 38.25 14.22 3.99
CA ALA A 212 39.04 13.13 4.53
C ALA A 212 38.59 12.79 5.97
N GLY A 213 38.27 11.50 6.21
CA GLY A 213 37.75 11.02 7.48
C GLY A 213 36.24 10.90 7.55
N THR A 214 35.51 11.36 6.52
CA THR A 214 34.07 11.14 6.37
C THR A 214 33.83 9.76 5.76
N GLU A 215 32.96 8.97 6.33
CA GLU A 215 32.57 7.64 5.85
C GLU A 215 31.48 7.73 4.79
N VAL A 216 31.77 7.32 3.56
CA VAL A 216 30.78 7.29 2.47
C VAL A 216 30.11 5.92 2.43
N LEU A 217 28.79 5.90 2.63
CA LEU A 217 27.97 4.69 2.61
C LEU A 217 27.44 4.38 1.21
N ALA A 218 27.03 5.40 0.45
CA ALA A 218 26.52 5.23 -0.90
C ALA A 218 27.09 6.29 -1.85
N ARG A 219 27.21 5.91 -3.14
CA ARG A 219 27.65 6.80 -4.21
C ARG A 219 26.64 6.82 -5.35
N PHE A 220 26.53 7.96 -5.99
CA PHE A 220 25.92 8.05 -7.31
C PHE A 220 26.85 7.45 -8.38
N GLU A 221 26.31 7.16 -9.54
CA GLU A 221 27.04 6.57 -10.68
C GLU A 221 28.21 7.42 -11.18
N ASP A 222 28.18 8.74 -10.95
CA ASP A 222 29.29 9.66 -11.27
C ASP A 222 30.41 9.64 -10.20
N GLY A 223 30.30 8.78 -9.20
CA GLY A 223 31.28 8.60 -8.12
C GLY A 223 31.16 9.58 -6.96
N THR A 224 30.28 10.58 -7.02
CA THR A 224 30.04 11.51 -5.92
C THR A 224 29.33 10.82 -4.76
N ALA A 225 29.54 11.30 -3.52
CA ALA A 225 28.88 10.72 -2.34
C ALA A 225 27.39 11.06 -2.34
N ALA A 226 26.56 10.02 -2.13
CA ALA A 226 25.09 10.10 -2.08
C ALA A 226 24.56 10.01 -0.66
N LEU A 227 25.13 9.14 0.17
CA LEU A 227 24.88 9.03 1.60
C LEU A 227 26.20 8.86 2.33
N PHE A 228 26.43 9.66 3.38
CA PHE A 228 27.69 9.62 4.11
C PHE A 228 27.54 10.12 5.55
N ILE A 229 28.54 9.84 6.37
CA ILE A 229 28.56 10.10 7.81
C ILE A 229 29.79 10.88 8.18
N ASN A 230 29.61 11.94 8.95
CA ASN A 230 30.69 12.62 9.65
C ASN A 230 30.60 12.32 11.16
N ALA A 231 31.61 11.68 11.70
CA ALA A 231 31.72 11.42 13.14
C ALA A 231 32.37 12.62 13.85
N LEU A 232 31.68 13.23 14.80
CA LEU A 232 32.12 14.42 15.49
C LEU A 232 32.01 14.23 17.02
N GLY A 233 33.14 14.13 17.69
CA GLY A 233 33.15 13.90 19.14
C GLY A 233 32.47 12.60 19.53
N LYS A 234 31.30 12.67 20.16
CA LYS A 234 30.53 11.50 20.60
C LYS A 234 29.32 11.17 19.72
N GLY A 235 29.00 12.00 18.73
CA GLY A 235 27.83 11.86 17.88
C GLY A 235 28.20 11.75 16.40
N LYS A 236 27.16 11.61 15.57
CA LYS A 236 27.28 11.45 14.11
C LYS A 236 26.27 12.33 13.37
N ALA A 237 26.68 12.85 12.23
CA ALA A 237 25.84 13.58 11.30
C ALA A 237 25.76 12.82 9.96
N TYR A 238 24.56 12.44 9.55
CA TYR A 238 24.25 11.73 8.32
C TYR A 238 23.71 12.72 7.28
N LEU A 239 24.18 12.63 6.06
CA LEU A 239 23.69 13.45 4.97
C LEU A 239 23.35 12.60 3.75
N LEU A 240 22.09 12.72 3.33
CA LEU A 240 21.53 12.13 2.10
C LEU A 240 21.49 13.20 0.99
N GLY A 241 21.99 12.88 -0.19
CA GLY A 241 22.06 13.77 -1.35
C GLY A 241 20.81 13.79 -2.22
N MET A 242 19.65 13.38 -1.68
CA MET A 242 18.36 13.44 -2.37
C MET A 242 17.22 13.64 -1.35
N SER A 243 16.05 14.04 -1.85
CA SER A 243 14.88 14.26 -1.02
C SER A 243 14.13 12.96 -0.74
N LEU A 244 13.60 12.80 0.47
CA LEU A 244 12.66 11.71 0.78
C LEU A 244 11.31 11.89 0.06
N VAL A 245 10.96 13.10 -0.40
CA VAL A 245 9.80 13.30 -1.28
C VAL A 245 10.00 12.51 -2.58
N ASP A 246 11.18 12.64 -3.19
CA ASP A 246 11.49 11.90 -4.42
C ASP A 246 11.74 10.40 -4.17
N ALA A 247 12.38 10.07 -3.05
CA ALA A 247 12.80 8.71 -2.73
C ALA A 247 11.66 7.80 -2.26
N VAL A 248 10.62 8.35 -1.65
CA VAL A 248 9.50 7.60 -1.08
C VAL A 248 8.16 8.06 -1.63
N LEU A 249 7.76 9.30 -1.35
CA LEU A 249 6.41 9.76 -1.65
C LEU A 249 6.11 9.83 -3.16
N ARG A 250 7.11 10.18 -3.99
CA ARG A 250 6.97 10.12 -5.44
C ARG A 250 6.69 8.69 -5.92
N CYS A 251 7.35 7.70 -5.35
CA CYS A 251 7.11 6.30 -5.67
C CYS A 251 5.71 5.88 -5.24
N GLN A 252 5.33 6.17 -3.99
CA GLN A 252 3.98 5.90 -3.45
C GLN A 252 2.87 6.63 -4.23
N SER A 253 3.20 7.69 -4.96
CA SER A 253 2.29 8.38 -5.89
C SER A 253 2.35 7.84 -7.32
N ASN A 254 2.96 6.68 -7.56
CA ASN A 254 3.16 6.08 -8.88
C ASN A 254 3.74 7.07 -9.90
N ARG A 255 4.74 7.84 -9.50
CA ARG A 255 5.44 8.79 -10.39
C ARG A 255 6.84 8.36 -10.77
N ASP A 256 7.23 7.14 -10.39
CA ASP A 256 8.52 6.59 -10.80
C ASP A 256 8.42 5.71 -12.06
N PHE A 257 7.47 6.04 -12.94
CA PHE A 257 7.23 5.36 -14.21
C PHE A 257 8.34 5.57 -15.25
N GLU A 258 9.27 6.49 -15.01
CA GLU A 258 10.44 6.69 -15.85
C GLU A 258 11.52 5.60 -15.66
N ALA A 259 11.51 4.89 -14.53
CA ALA A 259 12.38 3.74 -14.33
C ALA A 259 11.89 2.53 -15.11
N GLN A 260 12.82 1.74 -15.65
CA GLN A 260 12.49 0.46 -16.27
C GLN A 260 12.35 -0.59 -15.18
N ARG A 261 11.15 -1.13 -15.01
CA ARG A 261 10.83 -2.11 -13.99
C ARG A 261 10.14 -3.33 -14.57
N HIS A 262 10.20 -4.43 -13.87
CA HIS A 262 9.32 -5.56 -14.10
C HIS A 262 7.93 -5.23 -13.59
N TYR A 263 6.93 -5.97 -14.05
CA TYR A 263 5.55 -5.69 -13.71
C TYR A 263 5.21 -6.11 -12.29
N VAL A 264 5.53 -7.31 -11.91
CA VAL A 264 5.33 -7.92 -10.57
C VAL A 264 6.12 -9.22 -10.46
N ASN A 265 6.02 -9.93 -9.32
CA ASN A 265 6.67 -11.22 -9.05
C ASN A 265 8.17 -11.14 -8.80
N GLU A 266 8.69 -9.96 -8.53
CA GLU A 266 10.08 -9.75 -8.15
C GLU A 266 10.14 -9.03 -6.79
N PHE A 267 11.29 -9.06 -6.15
CA PHE A 267 11.54 -8.29 -4.95
C PHE A 267 12.02 -6.90 -5.34
N GLU A 268 11.17 -5.88 -5.15
CA GLU A 268 11.45 -4.51 -5.50
C GLU A 268 11.39 -3.60 -4.26
N PRO A 269 12.51 -3.35 -3.58
CA PRO A 269 12.58 -2.58 -2.35
C PRO A 269 12.97 -1.10 -2.57
N GLY A 270 12.85 -0.53 -3.75
CA GLY A 270 13.45 0.75 -4.11
C GLY A 270 13.10 1.91 -3.17
N ALA A 271 11.82 2.07 -2.79
CA ALA A 271 11.38 3.02 -1.78
C ALA A 271 11.63 2.49 -0.36
N ASP A 272 11.43 1.18 -0.14
CA ASP A 272 11.57 0.54 1.18
C ASP A 272 12.96 0.71 1.79
N VAL A 273 14.00 0.77 0.95
CA VAL A 273 15.39 0.98 1.40
C VAL A 273 15.52 2.24 2.27
N TRP A 274 14.81 3.31 1.93
CA TRP A 274 14.89 4.55 2.70
C TRP A 274 14.16 4.47 4.03
N LEU A 275 13.05 3.74 4.07
CA LEU A 275 12.35 3.39 5.30
C LEU A 275 13.27 2.58 6.21
N LEU A 276 13.93 1.57 5.66
CA LEU A 276 14.83 0.68 6.38
C LEU A 276 16.11 1.38 6.86
N VAL A 277 16.67 2.31 6.08
CA VAL A 277 17.81 3.15 6.49
C VAL A 277 17.45 4.01 7.70
N ILE A 278 16.30 4.68 7.69
CA ILE A 278 15.83 5.50 8.82
C ILE A 278 15.52 4.62 10.04
N ARG A 279 14.88 3.46 9.84
CA ARG A 279 14.65 2.47 10.90
C ARG A 279 15.96 2.02 11.53
N ALA A 280 16.95 1.64 10.73
CA ALA A 280 18.25 1.20 11.22
C ALA A 280 18.99 2.35 11.94
N TRP A 281 18.91 3.58 11.43
CA TRP A 281 19.45 4.75 12.09
C TRP A 281 18.81 4.95 13.48
N TYR A 282 17.48 4.85 13.59
CA TYR A 282 16.79 4.90 14.88
C TYR A 282 17.27 3.79 15.82
N GLU A 283 17.25 2.55 15.39
CA GLU A 283 17.66 1.39 16.17
C GLU A 283 19.14 1.44 16.62
N GLY A 284 20.00 2.08 15.83
CA GLY A 284 21.44 2.21 16.14
C GLY A 284 21.76 3.26 17.19
N TYR A 285 20.96 4.33 17.28
CA TYR A 285 21.29 5.49 18.11
C TYR A 285 20.27 5.81 19.21
N ALA A 286 19.05 5.34 19.11
CA ALA A 286 18.10 5.40 20.21
C ALA A 286 18.48 4.34 21.25
N LYS A 287 18.99 4.80 22.41
CA LYS A 287 19.32 3.88 23.49
C LYS A 287 18.05 3.28 24.09
N ASP A 288 18.05 1.96 24.27
CA ASP A 288 16.90 1.20 24.79
C ASP A 288 15.62 1.42 23.94
N TRP A 289 15.78 1.42 22.62
CA TRP A 289 14.68 1.73 21.69
C TRP A 289 13.52 0.74 21.79
N VAL A 290 12.35 1.30 21.56
CA VAL A 290 11.08 0.60 21.39
C VAL A 290 10.45 1.11 20.10
N ARG A 291 9.86 0.24 19.30
CA ARG A 291 9.09 0.62 18.12
C ARG A 291 7.84 -0.23 17.94
N LEU A 292 6.85 0.30 17.26
CA LEU A 292 5.65 -0.41 16.87
C LEU A 292 5.97 -1.28 15.65
N ALA A 293 5.74 -2.58 15.73
CA ALA A 293 5.98 -3.51 14.62
C ALA A 293 5.01 -3.26 13.47
N THR A 294 5.43 -3.61 12.25
CA THR A 294 4.60 -3.55 11.03
C THR A 294 3.63 -4.74 10.95
N ILE A 295 3.93 -5.83 11.64
CA ILE A 295 3.23 -7.11 11.54
C ILE A 295 2.59 -7.46 12.89
N PRO A 296 1.33 -7.96 12.90
CA PRO A 296 0.63 -8.36 14.12
C PRO A 296 1.16 -9.66 14.74
N ASP A 297 0.68 -9.96 15.96
CA ASP A 297 0.83 -11.24 16.65
C ASP A 297 2.27 -11.73 16.86
N GLY A 298 3.25 -10.81 16.86
CA GLY A 298 4.65 -11.13 16.98
C GLY A 298 5.23 -11.89 15.78
N GLN A 299 4.52 -11.94 14.68
CA GLN A 299 4.96 -12.56 13.44
C GLN A 299 6.04 -11.71 12.75
N ARG A 300 6.75 -12.29 11.79
CA ARG A 300 7.81 -11.62 11.04
C ARG A 300 7.31 -10.97 9.76
N SER A 301 6.32 -11.57 9.13
CA SER A 301 5.66 -11.11 7.92
C SER A 301 4.26 -11.70 7.81
N VAL A 302 3.48 -11.22 6.85
CA VAL A 302 2.15 -11.73 6.52
C VAL A 302 2.01 -11.87 5.01
N VAL A 303 1.47 -13.00 4.57
CA VAL A 303 0.97 -13.20 3.21
C VAL A 303 -0.52 -12.86 3.20
N LEU A 304 -0.89 -11.89 2.38
CA LEU A 304 -2.26 -11.44 2.18
C LEU A 304 -2.80 -12.09 0.90
N LEU A 305 -3.79 -12.98 1.05
CA LEU A 305 -4.36 -13.71 -0.08
C LEU A 305 -5.52 -12.93 -0.70
N SER A 306 -5.53 -12.85 -2.02
CA SER A 306 -6.62 -12.23 -2.77
C SER A 306 -6.88 -12.91 -4.11
N HIS A 307 -8.15 -12.87 -4.54
CA HIS A 307 -8.62 -13.44 -5.79
C HIS A 307 -9.40 -12.41 -6.58
N ASP A 308 -9.05 -12.23 -7.85
CA ASP A 308 -9.83 -11.43 -8.77
C ASP A 308 -10.83 -12.34 -9.51
N VAL A 309 -12.09 -11.89 -9.57
CA VAL A 309 -13.22 -12.60 -10.17
C VAL A 309 -13.70 -11.80 -11.38
N ASP A 310 -13.07 -12.06 -12.53
CA ASP A 310 -13.19 -11.28 -13.76
C ASP A 310 -14.15 -11.87 -14.77
N TRP A 311 -14.61 -13.12 -14.54
CA TRP A 311 -15.39 -13.89 -15.49
C TRP A 311 -16.46 -14.71 -14.79
N GLU A 312 -17.50 -15.10 -15.53
CA GLU A 312 -18.55 -16.02 -15.10
C GLU A 312 -17.98 -17.34 -14.51
N ASP A 313 -16.96 -17.89 -15.14
CA ASP A 313 -16.34 -19.15 -14.72
C ASP A 313 -15.39 -19.04 -13.52
N SER A 314 -15.24 -17.87 -12.92
CA SER A 314 -14.39 -17.64 -11.74
C SER A 314 -15.15 -17.76 -10.40
N PHE A 315 -16.47 -17.58 -10.37
CA PHE A 315 -17.26 -17.59 -9.13
C PHE A 315 -17.28 -18.95 -8.45
N LYS A 316 -17.75 -19.98 -9.15
CA LYS A 316 -17.84 -21.33 -8.58
C LYS A 316 -16.49 -21.92 -8.19
N PRO A 317 -15.43 -21.81 -9.01
CA PRO A 317 -14.10 -22.29 -8.62
C PRO A 317 -13.51 -21.58 -7.40
N GLY A 318 -13.91 -20.33 -7.12
CA GLY A 318 -13.51 -19.62 -5.90
C GLY A 318 -13.81 -20.40 -4.61
N LEU A 319 -14.85 -21.22 -4.60
CA LEU A 319 -15.18 -22.08 -3.46
C LEU A 319 -14.11 -23.17 -3.20
N ASP A 320 -13.36 -23.57 -4.22
CA ASP A 320 -12.25 -24.53 -4.07
C ASP A 320 -11.08 -23.88 -3.35
N PHE A 321 -10.78 -22.60 -3.66
CA PHE A 321 -9.78 -21.81 -2.97
C PHE A 321 -10.13 -21.65 -1.50
N VAL A 322 -11.31 -21.17 -1.16
CA VAL A 322 -11.74 -20.99 0.24
C VAL A 322 -11.63 -22.29 1.05
N ARG A 323 -11.98 -23.43 0.47
CA ARG A 323 -11.84 -24.73 1.15
C ARG A 323 -10.39 -25.12 1.39
N MET A 324 -9.53 -24.91 0.41
CA MET A 324 -8.09 -25.19 0.48
C MET A 324 -7.40 -24.27 1.49
N GLU A 325 -7.70 -22.97 1.45
CA GLU A 325 -7.17 -21.96 2.37
C GLU A 325 -7.54 -22.27 3.82
N LYS A 326 -8.80 -22.61 4.10
CA LYS A 326 -9.24 -23.04 5.45
C LYS A 326 -8.45 -24.24 5.95
N ALA A 327 -8.15 -25.22 5.08
CA ALA A 327 -7.32 -26.36 5.44
C ALA A 327 -5.88 -25.93 5.82
N ASN A 328 -5.39 -24.82 5.26
CA ASN A 328 -4.11 -24.19 5.57
C ASN A 328 -4.19 -23.13 6.69
N ARG A 329 -5.35 -22.95 7.34
CA ARG A 329 -5.60 -21.88 8.33
C ARG A 329 -5.34 -20.48 7.75
N ALA A 330 -5.77 -20.28 6.54
CA ALA A 330 -5.70 -19.03 5.80
C ALA A 330 -7.12 -18.56 5.44
N SER A 331 -7.22 -17.30 5.06
CA SER A 331 -8.41 -16.67 4.49
C SER A 331 -8.00 -15.71 3.38
N SER A 332 -8.94 -15.37 2.49
CA SER A 332 -8.68 -14.49 1.34
C SER A 332 -9.78 -13.45 1.14
N THR A 333 -9.44 -12.42 0.36
CA THR A 333 -10.36 -11.39 -0.14
C THR A 333 -10.63 -11.64 -1.62
N PHE A 334 -11.91 -11.68 -2.01
CA PHE A 334 -12.33 -11.79 -3.40
C PHE A 334 -12.74 -10.41 -3.93
N PHE A 335 -12.07 -9.92 -4.95
CA PHE A 335 -12.40 -8.69 -5.66
C PHE A 335 -13.30 -9.02 -6.84
N ILE A 336 -14.53 -8.51 -6.82
CA ILE A 336 -15.60 -8.94 -7.71
C ILE A 336 -15.84 -7.91 -8.81
N GLN A 337 -15.66 -8.32 -10.05
CA GLN A 337 -16.16 -7.55 -11.20
C GLN A 337 -17.70 -7.64 -11.26
N THR A 338 -18.36 -6.50 -11.14
CA THR A 338 -19.84 -6.43 -11.14
C THR A 338 -20.40 -6.17 -12.53
N LYS A 339 -20.02 -7.00 -13.49
CA LYS A 339 -20.38 -6.86 -14.90
C LYS A 339 -21.87 -7.13 -15.15
N TYR A 340 -22.69 -6.08 -15.22
CA TYR A 340 -24.14 -6.17 -15.48
C TYR A 340 -24.54 -5.69 -16.89
N VAL A 341 -23.60 -5.23 -17.70
CA VAL A 341 -23.85 -4.73 -19.05
C VAL A 341 -23.10 -5.53 -20.09
N ASP A 342 -23.76 -5.86 -21.20
CA ASP A 342 -23.13 -6.43 -22.39
C ASP A 342 -22.32 -5.34 -23.13
N ASP A 343 -21.12 -5.67 -23.56
CA ASP A 343 -20.31 -4.79 -24.40
C ASP A 343 -19.45 -5.57 -25.42
N ALA A 344 -18.50 -4.90 -26.07
CA ALA A 344 -17.66 -5.53 -27.08
C ALA A 344 -16.64 -6.53 -26.48
N ASN A 345 -16.34 -6.44 -25.21
CA ASN A 345 -15.31 -7.25 -24.53
C ASN A 345 -15.89 -8.54 -23.98
N SER A 346 -17.08 -8.48 -23.35
CA SER A 346 -17.70 -9.64 -22.72
C SER A 346 -19.21 -9.46 -22.52
N LYS A 347 -19.91 -10.57 -22.27
CA LYS A 347 -21.30 -10.57 -21.82
C LYS A 347 -21.37 -10.19 -20.34
N ALA A 348 -22.55 -9.70 -19.94
CA ALA A 348 -22.87 -9.52 -18.52
C ALA A 348 -22.99 -10.88 -17.82
N PHE A 349 -22.46 -10.98 -16.63
CA PHE A 349 -22.48 -12.22 -15.83
C PHE A 349 -22.83 -11.98 -14.35
N PHE A 350 -22.89 -10.75 -13.88
CA PHE A 350 -23.24 -10.45 -12.49
C PHE A 350 -24.74 -10.65 -12.24
N PHE A 351 -25.20 -11.92 -12.35
CA PHE A 351 -26.57 -12.40 -12.15
C PHE A 351 -26.54 -13.82 -11.57
N ASP A 352 -27.73 -14.36 -11.18
CA ASP A 352 -27.80 -15.78 -10.84
C ASP A 352 -27.49 -16.66 -12.07
N PRO A 353 -26.72 -17.76 -11.93
CA PRO A 353 -26.36 -18.41 -10.67
C PRO A 353 -25.11 -17.84 -9.95
N ASP A 354 -24.36 -16.91 -10.54
CA ASP A 354 -23.08 -16.45 -10.00
C ASP A 354 -23.22 -15.73 -8.66
N LEU A 355 -24.28 -14.93 -8.50
CA LEU A 355 -24.62 -14.31 -7.22
C LEU A 355 -24.86 -15.34 -6.09
N THR A 356 -25.36 -16.51 -6.42
CA THR A 356 -25.50 -17.61 -5.44
C THR A 356 -24.14 -18.09 -4.96
N PHE A 357 -23.17 -18.29 -5.86
CA PHE A 357 -21.80 -18.65 -5.48
C PHE A 357 -21.10 -17.55 -4.71
N LEU A 358 -21.32 -16.28 -5.08
CA LEU A 358 -20.77 -15.13 -4.37
C LEU A 358 -21.27 -15.06 -2.92
N ARG A 359 -22.58 -15.28 -2.69
CA ARG A 359 -23.13 -15.34 -1.34
C ARG A 359 -22.54 -16.53 -0.55
N GLU A 360 -22.35 -17.69 -1.19
CA GLU A 360 -21.70 -18.83 -0.58
C GLU A 360 -20.23 -18.56 -0.21
N LEU A 361 -19.45 -17.88 -1.05
CA LEU A 361 -18.09 -17.42 -0.71
C LEU A 361 -18.09 -16.60 0.58
N LYS A 362 -19.00 -15.63 0.68
CA LYS A 362 -19.16 -14.79 1.88
C LYS A 362 -19.54 -15.62 3.10
N GLU A 363 -20.51 -16.53 2.99
CA GLU A 363 -20.96 -17.41 4.08
C GLU A 363 -19.82 -18.35 4.54
N GLN A 364 -18.95 -18.75 3.64
CA GLN A 364 -17.75 -19.50 3.96
C GLN A 364 -16.62 -18.64 4.55
N GLY A 365 -16.82 -17.34 4.76
CA GLY A 365 -15.91 -16.44 5.47
C GLY A 365 -14.89 -15.74 4.59
N ALA A 366 -15.04 -15.75 3.27
CA ALA A 366 -14.26 -14.89 2.39
C ALA A 366 -14.64 -13.41 2.61
N SER A 367 -13.67 -12.52 2.55
CA SER A 367 -13.91 -11.08 2.46
C SER A 367 -14.23 -10.71 1.01
N ILE A 368 -15.11 -9.71 0.81
CA ILE A 368 -15.52 -9.27 -0.52
C ILE A 368 -15.10 -7.82 -0.74
N GLY A 369 -14.38 -7.58 -1.83
CA GLY A 369 -13.99 -6.28 -2.37
C GLY A 369 -14.60 -6.02 -3.75
N SER A 370 -14.47 -4.80 -4.24
CA SER A 370 -14.96 -4.38 -5.57
C SER A 370 -13.83 -4.42 -6.60
N HIS A 371 -14.15 -4.89 -7.82
CA HIS A 371 -13.21 -4.93 -8.96
C HIS A 371 -13.77 -4.21 -10.19
N SER A 372 -14.40 -3.05 -9.99
CA SER A 372 -15.04 -2.26 -11.07
C SER A 372 -16.21 -2.97 -11.77
N ILE A 373 -16.67 -2.41 -12.90
CA ILE A 373 -17.82 -2.92 -13.68
C ILE A 373 -17.38 -3.50 -15.02
N ILE A 374 -16.71 -2.69 -15.85
CA ILE A 374 -16.33 -3.12 -17.19
C ILE A 374 -14.88 -3.59 -17.33
N HIS A 375 -14.10 -3.51 -16.27
CA HIS A 375 -12.73 -4.02 -16.21
C HIS A 375 -11.87 -3.55 -17.41
N SER A 376 -11.81 -2.23 -17.62
CA SER A 376 -11.15 -1.64 -18.79
C SER A 376 -9.67 -1.36 -18.57
N ARG A 377 -8.80 -1.74 -19.50
CA ARG A 377 -7.38 -1.32 -19.52
C ARG A 377 -7.23 0.19 -19.66
N GLY A 378 -8.25 0.88 -20.15
CA GLY A 378 -8.28 2.34 -20.27
C GLY A 378 -8.77 3.06 -19.01
N PHE A 379 -8.99 2.37 -17.88
CA PHE A 379 -9.54 2.96 -16.66
C PHE A 379 -8.74 4.18 -16.18
N ASN A 380 -7.43 4.16 -16.31
CA ASN A 380 -6.55 5.29 -15.97
C ASN A 380 -6.75 6.56 -16.78
N LYS A 381 -7.59 6.50 -17.83
CA LYS A 381 -7.91 7.63 -18.72
C LYS A 381 -9.35 8.12 -18.57
N PHE A 382 -10.15 7.48 -17.70
CA PHE A 382 -11.54 7.87 -17.51
C PHE A 382 -11.63 9.21 -16.79
N ASP A 383 -12.62 10.01 -17.23
CA ASP A 383 -13.00 11.20 -16.49
C ASP A 383 -13.55 10.81 -15.11
N LEU A 384 -13.38 11.70 -14.12
CA LEU A 384 -13.85 11.45 -12.75
C LEU A 384 -15.35 11.11 -12.71
N GLY A 385 -16.17 11.79 -13.51
CA GLY A 385 -17.62 11.69 -13.46
C GLY A 385 -18.24 12.73 -12.53
N THR A 386 -19.53 12.56 -12.25
CA THR A 386 -20.32 13.55 -11.49
C THR A 386 -20.53 13.17 -10.03
N GLY A 387 -20.31 11.88 -9.67
CA GLY A 387 -20.68 11.31 -8.38
C GLY A 387 -22.21 11.04 -8.24
N GLN A 388 -22.98 11.27 -9.31
CA GLN A 388 -24.42 10.96 -9.36
C GLN A 388 -24.73 9.66 -10.13
N GLU A 389 -23.69 8.96 -10.55
CA GLU A 389 -23.80 7.67 -11.22
C GLU A 389 -24.45 6.67 -10.27
N THR A 390 -25.50 5.98 -10.74
CA THR A 390 -26.22 4.94 -10.00
C THR A 390 -26.50 3.76 -10.93
N TYR A 391 -26.73 2.58 -10.39
CA TYR A 391 -27.02 1.38 -11.16
C TYR A 391 -28.12 1.60 -12.22
N SER A 392 -29.18 2.38 -11.92
CA SER A 392 -30.29 2.62 -12.84
C SER A 392 -29.93 3.51 -14.04
N THR A 393 -28.89 4.34 -13.94
CA THR A 393 -28.53 5.35 -14.94
C THR A 393 -27.17 5.11 -15.60
N TYR A 394 -26.28 4.42 -14.93
CA TYR A 394 -24.93 4.16 -15.40
C TYR A 394 -24.91 2.96 -16.34
N GLN A 395 -24.53 3.18 -17.59
CA GLN A 395 -24.51 2.15 -18.64
C GLN A 395 -23.19 2.21 -19.42
N PRO A 396 -22.06 1.89 -18.77
CA PRO A 396 -20.75 1.92 -19.41
C PRO A 396 -20.64 0.79 -20.44
N ARG A 397 -19.88 1.02 -21.52
CA ARG A 397 -19.62 0.00 -22.55
C ARG A 397 -18.17 0.02 -22.96
N GLY A 398 -17.48 -1.10 -22.82
CA GLY A 398 -16.21 -1.34 -23.46
C GLY A 398 -16.38 -1.39 -24.99
N LEU A 399 -15.57 -0.63 -25.71
CA LEU A 399 -15.52 -0.60 -27.17
C LEU A 399 -14.31 -1.37 -27.71
N GLY A 400 -13.50 -1.91 -26.81
CA GLY A 400 -12.25 -2.64 -26.98
C GLY A 400 -11.49 -2.65 -25.67
N PHE A 401 -10.28 -3.22 -25.65
CA PHE A 401 -9.52 -3.39 -24.40
C PHE A 401 -9.20 -2.07 -23.69
N ASP A 402 -8.87 -1.00 -24.44
CA ASP A 402 -8.37 0.27 -23.89
C ASP A 402 -9.34 1.43 -24.04
N THR A 403 -10.53 1.18 -24.55
CA THR A 403 -11.52 2.23 -24.85
C THR A 403 -12.90 1.87 -24.34
N ALA A 404 -13.61 2.85 -23.82
CA ALA A 404 -14.98 2.70 -23.34
C ALA A 404 -15.81 3.95 -23.68
N SER A 405 -17.13 3.81 -23.67
CA SER A 405 -18.08 4.92 -23.77
C SER A 405 -19.00 4.96 -22.57
N GLY A 406 -19.30 6.17 -22.07
CA GLY A 406 -20.15 6.38 -20.91
C GLY A 406 -19.57 5.88 -19.59
N ALA A 407 -18.28 5.58 -19.57
CA ALA A 407 -17.57 5.13 -18.39
C ALA A 407 -16.91 6.31 -17.67
N THR A 408 -16.98 6.32 -16.32
CA THR A 408 -16.38 7.31 -15.45
C THR A 408 -15.77 6.62 -14.22
N VAL A 409 -14.83 7.27 -13.53
CA VAL A 409 -14.21 6.71 -12.32
C VAL A 409 -15.27 6.50 -11.23
N PHE A 410 -16.11 7.51 -10.94
CA PHE A 410 -17.21 7.37 -9.99
C PHE A 410 -18.18 6.25 -10.39
N GLY A 411 -18.50 6.11 -11.66
CA GLY A 411 -19.40 5.08 -12.13
C GLY A 411 -18.86 3.68 -11.84
N GLU A 412 -17.60 3.41 -12.19
CA GLU A 412 -16.96 2.12 -11.96
C GLU A 412 -16.85 1.78 -10.46
N VAL A 413 -16.47 2.76 -9.64
CA VAL A 413 -16.25 2.59 -8.21
C VAL A 413 -17.56 2.51 -7.43
N ARG A 414 -18.42 3.51 -7.59
CA ARG A 414 -19.64 3.68 -6.80
C ARG A 414 -20.70 2.65 -7.14
N VAL A 415 -20.98 2.44 -8.44
CA VAL A 415 -22.05 1.52 -8.85
C VAL A 415 -21.67 0.07 -8.55
N SER A 416 -20.40 -0.30 -8.65
CA SER A 416 -19.94 -1.61 -8.22
C SER A 416 -20.21 -1.84 -6.72
N LYS A 417 -19.93 -0.85 -5.86
CA LYS A 417 -20.27 -0.91 -4.44
C LYS A 417 -21.77 -1.00 -4.19
N GLU A 418 -22.60 -0.18 -4.89
CA GLU A 418 -24.06 -0.24 -4.78
C GLU A 418 -24.59 -1.65 -5.02
N LEU A 419 -24.06 -2.34 -6.03
CA LEU A 419 -24.46 -3.69 -6.40
C LEU A 419 -23.99 -4.73 -5.37
N LEU A 420 -22.75 -4.69 -4.94
CA LEU A 420 -22.23 -5.64 -3.93
C LEU A 420 -22.97 -5.50 -2.61
N ASP A 421 -23.15 -4.27 -2.13
CA ASP A 421 -23.84 -4.02 -0.86
C ASP A 421 -25.35 -4.32 -0.94
N GLY A 422 -25.94 -4.25 -2.15
CA GLY A 422 -27.35 -4.59 -2.36
C GLY A 422 -27.61 -6.08 -2.52
N GLU A 423 -26.73 -6.81 -3.19
CA GLU A 423 -26.95 -8.22 -3.54
C GLU A 423 -26.43 -9.19 -2.44
N ILE A 424 -25.50 -8.77 -1.62
CA ILE A 424 -24.92 -9.61 -0.58
C ILE A 424 -25.43 -9.16 0.79
N PRO A 425 -26.21 -9.98 1.50
CA PRO A 425 -26.77 -9.61 2.80
C PRO A 425 -25.68 -9.20 3.82
N GLY A 426 -25.82 -8.00 4.39
CA GLY A 426 -24.89 -7.47 5.39
C GLY A 426 -23.50 -7.10 4.86
N GLN A 427 -23.33 -7.01 3.56
CA GLN A 427 -22.09 -6.53 2.97
C GLN A 427 -21.95 -5.02 3.18
N GLN A 428 -20.72 -4.61 3.48
CA GLN A 428 -20.23 -3.23 3.44
C GLN A 428 -18.91 -3.28 2.68
N THR A 429 -18.94 -2.93 1.41
CA THR A 429 -17.76 -3.00 0.55
C THR A 429 -16.90 -1.77 0.77
N ILE A 430 -15.76 -1.94 1.42
CA ILE A 430 -14.82 -0.86 1.76
C ILE A 430 -13.43 -1.07 1.17
N PHE A 431 -13.22 -2.14 0.39
CA PHE A 431 -11.98 -2.44 -0.31
C PHE A 431 -12.21 -2.43 -1.82
N PHE A 432 -11.31 -1.79 -2.55
CA PHE A 432 -11.34 -1.69 -4.01
C PHE A 432 -10.05 -2.25 -4.62
N ARG A 433 -10.14 -2.74 -5.85
CA ARG A 433 -9.03 -3.02 -6.75
C ARG A 433 -9.43 -2.62 -8.16
N ALA A 434 -8.59 -1.83 -8.84
CA ALA A 434 -8.83 -1.43 -10.22
C ALA A 434 -8.63 -2.59 -11.19
N GLY A 435 -9.51 -2.73 -12.18
CA GLY A 435 -9.31 -3.70 -13.25
C GLY A 435 -7.99 -3.49 -13.98
N HIS A 436 -7.26 -4.58 -14.27
CA HIS A 436 -5.92 -4.54 -14.85
C HIS A 436 -4.91 -3.68 -14.08
N LEU A 437 -5.13 -3.39 -12.81
CA LEU A 437 -4.29 -2.54 -11.97
C LEU A 437 -3.99 -1.18 -12.64
N ARG A 438 -5.00 -0.59 -13.30
CA ARG A 438 -4.91 0.71 -13.98
C ARG A 438 -5.52 1.80 -13.13
N VAL A 439 -4.69 2.73 -12.66
CA VAL A 439 -5.08 3.73 -11.68
C VAL A 439 -5.26 5.10 -12.33
N PRO A 440 -6.49 5.67 -12.35
CA PRO A 440 -6.67 7.07 -12.68
C PRO A 440 -6.20 7.97 -11.54
N ARG A 441 -5.68 9.15 -11.87
CA ARG A 441 -5.20 10.11 -10.87
C ARG A 441 -6.26 10.47 -9.83
N SER A 442 -7.52 10.50 -10.24
CA SER A 442 -8.68 10.82 -9.40
C SER A 442 -9.25 9.63 -8.62
N LEU A 443 -8.58 8.46 -8.63
CA LEU A 443 -9.11 7.26 -7.96
C LEU A 443 -9.32 7.49 -6.47
N ALA A 444 -8.34 8.07 -5.79
CA ALA A 444 -8.42 8.31 -4.35
C ALA A 444 -9.63 9.18 -3.97
N GLU A 445 -9.91 10.28 -4.73
CA GLU A 445 -11.12 11.09 -4.55
C GLU A 445 -12.39 10.26 -4.71
N ALA A 446 -12.48 9.45 -5.77
CA ALA A 446 -13.66 8.64 -6.04
C ALA A 446 -13.89 7.58 -4.96
N LEU A 447 -12.84 6.95 -4.45
CA LEU A 447 -12.89 5.98 -3.37
C LEU A 447 -13.39 6.62 -2.07
N VAL A 448 -12.75 7.71 -1.61
CA VAL A 448 -13.16 8.43 -0.38
C VAL A 448 -14.62 8.83 -0.45
N ARG A 449 -15.02 9.49 -1.53
CA ARG A 449 -16.38 10.01 -1.67
C ARG A 449 -17.43 8.93 -1.86
N SER A 450 -17.04 7.73 -2.29
CA SER A 450 -17.90 6.54 -2.35
C SER A 450 -17.87 5.69 -1.08
N GLY A 451 -17.09 6.07 -0.06
CA GLY A 451 -17.03 5.39 1.23
C GLY A 451 -16.22 4.10 1.21
N TYR A 452 -15.18 4.04 0.40
CA TYR A 452 -14.11 3.06 0.55
C TYR A 452 -13.07 3.54 1.55
N GLU A 453 -12.28 2.61 2.06
CA GLU A 453 -11.24 2.84 3.07
C GLU A 453 -9.89 2.27 2.64
N PHE A 454 -9.92 1.28 1.73
CA PHE A 454 -8.74 0.51 1.33
C PHE A 454 -8.70 0.31 -0.18
N ASP A 455 -7.49 0.27 -0.73
CA ASP A 455 -7.20 0.02 -2.15
C ASP A 455 -6.05 -0.98 -2.32
N SER A 456 -6.04 -1.70 -3.44
CA SER A 456 -4.93 -2.57 -3.85
C SER A 456 -4.78 -2.53 -5.37
N SER A 457 -4.68 -1.33 -5.91
CA SER A 457 -4.68 -1.10 -7.36
C SER A 457 -3.28 -0.90 -7.95
N PHE A 458 -2.24 -0.72 -7.11
CA PHE A 458 -0.86 -0.64 -7.56
C PHE A 458 -0.13 -1.97 -7.37
N THR A 459 0.91 -2.19 -8.18
CA THR A 459 1.89 -3.25 -7.93
C THR A 459 3.04 -2.74 -7.06
N ALA A 460 3.74 -3.65 -6.38
CA ALA A 460 4.95 -3.28 -5.65
C ALA A 460 6.02 -2.65 -6.57
N ASP A 461 6.08 -3.08 -7.83
CA ASP A 461 6.99 -2.54 -8.84
C ASP A 461 6.60 -1.12 -9.29
N ASP A 462 5.31 -0.79 -9.32
CA ASP A 462 4.85 0.55 -9.67
C ASP A 462 5.22 1.59 -8.60
N VAL A 463 5.13 1.20 -7.32
CA VAL A 463 5.34 2.09 -6.17
C VAL A 463 6.64 1.82 -5.42
N LEU A 464 7.42 0.83 -5.82
CA LEU A 464 8.71 0.41 -5.27
C LEU A 464 8.66 0.11 -3.77
N SER A 465 7.51 -0.34 -3.28
CA SER A 465 7.28 -0.62 -1.87
C SER A 465 6.47 -1.89 -1.68
N ASN A 466 6.86 -2.67 -0.67
CA ASN A 466 6.13 -3.83 -0.16
C ASN A 466 5.48 -3.54 1.20
N PHE A 467 5.51 -2.30 1.66
CA PHE A 467 4.77 -1.86 2.84
C PHE A 467 3.45 -1.21 2.42
N PRO A 468 2.37 -1.38 3.20
CA PRO A 468 1.17 -0.58 3.02
C PRO A 468 1.44 0.87 3.40
N TYR A 469 0.79 1.79 2.71
CA TYR A 469 0.95 3.23 2.96
C TYR A 469 -0.37 3.98 2.80
N ALA A 470 -0.46 5.18 3.37
CA ALA A 470 -1.57 6.08 3.11
C ALA A 470 -1.46 6.63 1.68
N LEU A 471 -2.51 6.43 0.86
CA LEU A 471 -2.50 6.84 -0.54
C LEU A 471 -2.61 8.38 -0.65
N PRO A 472 -1.63 9.04 -1.26
CA PRO A 472 -1.69 10.49 -1.43
C PRO A 472 -2.88 10.93 -2.29
N LEU A 473 -3.56 12.00 -1.88
CA LEU A 473 -4.67 12.57 -2.64
C LEU A 473 -4.16 13.13 -3.98
N ASP A 474 -4.89 12.84 -5.06
CA ASP A 474 -4.52 13.21 -6.44
C ASP A 474 -3.12 12.75 -6.86
N LEU A 475 -2.59 11.71 -6.22
CA LEU A 475 -1.19 11.29 -6.35
C LEU A 475 -0.24 12.49 -6.17
N GLY A 476 -0.56 13.35 -5.21
CA GLY A 476 0.20 14.56 -4.87
C GLY A 476 1.28 14.31 -3.81
N PHE A 477 1.79 15.40 -3.20
CA PHE A 477 2.86 15.31 -2.21
C PHE A 477 2.53 16.07 -0.91
N GLU A 478 1.31 16.56 -0.77
CA GLU A 478 0.96 17.47 0.31
C GLU A 478 -0.08 16.91 1.28
N GLU A 479 -0.90 15.95 0.83
CA GLU A 479 -2.07 15.49 1.57
C GLU A 479 -2.37 14.01 1.29
N ASP A 480 -2.71 13.26 2.34
CA ASP A 480 -3.23 11.90 2.23
C ASP A 480 -4.73 11.89 2.00
N SER A 481 -5.20 10.91 1.22
CA SER A 481 -6.62 10.75 0.95
C SER A 481 -7.39 10.12 2.11
N GLY A 482 -6.71 9.45 3.04
CA GLY A 482 -7.33 8.59 4.05
C GLY A 482 -7.61 7.16 3.56
N ILE A 483 -7.31 6.84 2.30
CA ILE A 483 -7.29 5.49 1.76
C ILE A 483 -5.92 4.86 2.04
N TYR A 484 -5.88 3.58 2.43
CA TYR A 484 -4.62 2.83 2.52
C TYR A 484 -4.46 1.92 1.33
N GLU A 485 -3.29 2.00 0.69
CA GLU A 485 -2.89 1.16 -0.44
C GLU A 485 -2.12 -0.08 0.03
N PHE A 486 -2.39 -1.22 -0.61
CA PHE A 486 -1.75 -2.51 -0.36
C PHE A 486 -1.20 -3.04 -1.68
N PRO A 487 0.08 -2.78 -2.01
CA PRO A 487 0.65 -3.09 -3.32
C PRO A 487 0.69 -4.59 -3.61
N VAL A 488 0.25 -4.98 -4.81
CA VAL A 488 0.31 -6.38 -5.27
C VAL A 488 1.77 -6.78 -5.52
N THR A 489 2.21 -7.84 -4.87
CA THR A 489 3.60 -8.33 -4.96
C THR A 489 3.74 -9.52 -5.89
N ILE A 490 2.76 -10.44 -5.85
CA ILE A 490 2.77 -11.71 -6.60
C ILE A 490 1.43 -11.84 -7.31
N GLU A 491 1.47 -12.21 -8.58
CA GLU A 491 0.28 -12.51 -9.38
C GLU A 491 0.44 -13.81 -10.18
N ASP A 492 -0.63 -14.32 -10.79
CA ASP A 492 -0.67 -15.67 -11.38
C ASP A 492 -0.57 -15.72 -12.90
N GLU A 493 -0.79 -14.64 -13.64
CA GLU A 493 -0.90 -14.66 -15.10
C GLU A 493 0.44 -14.63 -15.85
N GLU A 494 1.48 -14.05 -15.25
CA GLU A 494 2.79 -13.94 -15.91
C GLU A 494 3.41 -15.29 -16.26
N PRO A 495 4.06 -15.43 -17.43
CA PRO A 495 4.81 -16.64 -17.80
C PRO A 495 5.95 -16.95 -16.81
N PRO A 496 6.22 -18.22 -16.53
CA PRO A 496 5.66 -19.43 -17.13
C PRO A 496 4.37 -19.96 -16.44
N GLY A 497 3.63 -19.14 -15.73
CA GLY A 497 2.42 -19.44 -15.00
C GLY A 497 2.67 -19.79 -13.52
N TYR A 498 1.67 -19.52 -12.67
CA TYR A 498 1.78 -19.51 -11.21
C TYR A 498 2.39 -20.80 -10.62
N ALA A 499 1.91 -21.97 -11.05
CA ALA A 499 2.40 -23.25 -10.54
C ALA A 499 3.92 -23.45 -10.71
N ARG A 500 4.51 -22.90 -11.76
CA ARG A 500 5.96 -22.97 -11.98
C ARG A 500 6.73 -21.87 -11.25
N ARG A 501 6.04 -20.80 -10.81
CA ARG A 501 6.64 -19.66 -10.11
C ARG A 501 6.53 -19.74 -8.58
N VAL A 502 5.92 -20.80 -8.02
CA VAL A 502 5.87 -21.00 -6.55
C VAL A 502 7.24 -20.85 -5.87
N PRO A 503 8.36 -21.40 -6.37
CA PRO A 503 9.68 -21.16 -5.76
C PRO A 503 10.10 -19.69 -5.77
N GLN A 504 9.82 -18.95 -6.86
CA GLN A 504 10.10 -17.51 -6.96
C GLN A 504 9.23 -16.73 -5.98
N ALA A 505 7.92 -17.02 -5.92
CA ALA A 505 7.02 -16.39 -4.96
C ALA A 505 7.48 -16.57 -3.51
N LEU A 506 7.92 -17.77 -3.14
CA LEU A 506 8.48 -18.04 -1.81
C LEU A 506 9.77 -17.27 -1.54
N GLU A 507 10.59 -17.00 -2.56
CA GLU A 507 11.79 -16.16 -2.40
C GLU A 507 11.43 -14.71 -2.16
N VAL A 508 10.47 -14.15 -2.90
CA VAL A 508 9.94 -12.79 -2.68
C VAL A 508 9.34 -12.67 -1.26
N ILE A 509 8.53 -13.65 -0.83
CA ILE A 509 7.95 -13.66 0.53
C ILE A 509 9.06 -13.69 1.60
N ARG A 510 10.14 -14.46 1.40
CA ARG A 510 11.27 -14.47 2.33
C ARG A 510 11.99 -13.13 2.38
N ALA A 511 12.22 -12.50 1.23
CA ALA A 511 12.84 -11.18 1.15
C ALA A 511 12.01 -10.13 1.92
N ASN A 512 10.72 -10.09 1.67
CA ASN A 512 9.80 -9.21 2.41
C ASN A 512 9.81 -9.50 3.91
N ALA A 513 9.86 -10.77 4.31
CA ALA A 513 9.91 -11.15 5.72
C ALA A 513 11.19 -10.73 6.43
N GLU A 514 12.33 -10.63 5.75
CA GLU A 514 13.58 -10.11 6.31
C GLU A 514 13.45 -8.63 6.68
N ASN A 515 12.64 -7.88 5.95
CA ASN A 515 12.38 -6.46 6.17
C ASN A 515 11.20 -6.17 7.10
N GLY A 516 10.35 -7.16 7.35
CA GLY A 516 9.08 -6.97 8.09
C GLY A 516 8.00 -6.35 7.22
N ALA A 517 8.09 -6.53 5.90
CA ALA A 517 7.09 -6.14 4.92
C ALA A 517 6.04 -7.26 4.72
N ILE A 518 4.98 -6.95 3.99
CA ILE A 518 3.92 -7.90 3.60
C ILE A 518 4.19 -8.47 2.21
N SER A 519 3.45 -9.52 1.84
CA SER A 519 3.37 -9.98 0.46
C SER A 519 1.91 -10.14 0.07
N VAL A 520 1.44 -9.35 -0.88
CA VAL A 520 0.09 -9.44 -1.43
C VAL A 520 0.11 -10.40 -2.62
N VAL A 521 -0.65 -11.48 -2.51
CA VAL A 521 -0.79 -12.51 -3.54
C VAL A 521 -2.14 -12.36 -4.22
N LEU A 522 -2.12 -12.12 -5.53
CA LEU A 522 -3.27 -12.05 -6.40
C LEU A 522 -3.31 -13.32 -7.26
N VAL A 523 -4.40 -14.06 -7.17
CA VAL A 523 -4.65 -15.24 -8.00
C VAL A 523 -6.07 -15.17 -8.55
N HIS A 524 -6.23 -15.18 -9.87
CA HIS A 524 -7.56 -15.28 -10.49
C HIS A 524 -8.18 -16.63 -10.16
N SER A 525 -9.42 -16.64 -9.70
CA SER A 525 -10.07 -17.83 -9.19
C SER A 525 -10.54 -18.82 -10.26
N ASN A 526 -10.34 -18.53 -11.56
CA ASN A 526 -10.50 -19.49 -12.64
C ASN A 526 -9.44 -20.62 -12.55
N GLU A 527 -9.58 -21.68 -13.32
CA GLU A 527 -8.62 -22.81 -13.37
C GLU A 527 -8.21 -23.38 -11.99
N SER A 528 -9.16 -23.44 -11.05
CA SER A 528 -8.92 -23.76 -9.64
C SER A 528 -8.08 -25.03 -9.41
N LYS A 529 -8.21 -26.06 -10.27
CA LYS A 529 -7.43 -27.31 -10.12
C LYS A 529 -5.93 -27.10 -10.14
N THR A 530 -5.44 -26.19 -10.97
CA THR A 530 -4.01 -25.91 -11.12
C THR A 530 -3.57 -24.81 -10.16
N LYS A 531 -4.32 -23.71 -10.11
CA LYS A 531 -3.93 -22.52 -9.34
C LYS A 531 -4.10 -22.75 -7.83
N ALA A 532 -5.21 -23.34 -7.37
CA ALA A 532 -5.38 -23.65 -5.95
C ALA A 532 -4.39 -24.73 -5.45
N ALA A 533 -3.98 -25.68 -6.30
CA ALA A 533 -2.93 -26.62 -5.93
C ALA A 533 -1.55 -25.94 -5.78
N ALA A 534 -1.25 -24.96 -6.62
CA ALA A 534 -0.01 -24.19 -6.52
C ALA A 534 0.00 -23.28 -5.28
N GLU A 535 -1.13 -22.67 -4.96
CA GLU A 535 -1.29 -21.87 -3.75
C GLU A 535 -1.19 -22.73 -2.49
N ASP A 536 -1.83 -23.91 -2.46
CA ASP A 536 -1.70 -24.89 -1.38
C ASP A 536 -0.23 -25.31 -1.17
N GLU A 537 0.52 -25.55 -2.26
CA GLU A 537 1.94 -25.83 -2.20
C GLU A 537 2.73 -24.68 -1.59
N MET A 538 2.47 -23.44 -2.01
CA MET A 538 3.10 -22.25 -1.45
C MET A 538 2.79 -22.12 0.05
N LEU A 539 1.51 -22.18 0.44
CA LEU A 539 1.07 -22.00 1.82
C LEU A 539 1.65 -23.04 2.80
N ARG A 540 1.85 -24.27 2.35
CA ARG A 540 2.47 -25.35 3.16
C ARG A 540 3.97 -25.15 3.36
N GLN A 541 4.64 -24.43 2.46
CA GLN A 541 6.07 -24.20 2.55
C GLN A 541 6.42 -22.93 3.36
N LEU A 542 5.42 -22.12 3.73
CA LEU A 542 5.65 -20.92 4.54
C LEU A 542 6.09 -21.29 5.97
N PRO A 543 7.12 -20.63 6.50
CA PRO A 543 7.50 -20.75 7.91
C PRO A 543 6.35 -20.39 8.86
N PRO A 544 6.30 -20.97 10.07
CA PRO A 544 5.20 -20.73 11.01
C PRO A 544 5.13 -19.31 11.57
N ASP A 545 6.19 -18.53 11.43
CA ASP A 545 6.28 -17.11 11.82
C ASP A 545 5.89 -16.14 10.69
N ILE A 546 5.34 -16.67 9.59
CA ILE A 546 4.70 -15.90 8.52
C ILE A 546 3.19 -16.14 8.58
N GLY A 547 2.44 -15.06 8.84
CA GLY A 547 0.98 -15.08 8.89
C GLY A 547 0.35 -15.28 7.51
N LYS A 548 -0.89 -15.74 7.50
CA LYS A 548 -1.70 -15.97 6.31
C LYS A 548 -3.12 -15.50 6.58
N THR A 549 -3.56 -14.44 5.90
CA THR A 549 -4.89 -13.87 6.15
C THR A 549 -5.43 -13.15 4.92
N ASP A 550 -6.69 -12.78 4.97
CA ASP A 550 -7.33 -11.92 3.98
C ASP A 550 -6.88 -10.46 4.11
N MET A 551 -6.97 -9.74 3.00
CA MET A 551 -6.53 -8.34 2.94
C MET A 551 -7.35 -7.42 3.83
N LEU A 552 -8.68 -7.65 3.93
CA LEU A 552 -9.56 -6.76 4.72
C LEU A 552 -9.25 -6.81 6.22
N SER A 553 -8.98 -7.99 6.76
CA SER A 553 -8.60 -8.17 8.17
C SER A 553 -7.28 -7.46 8.47
N PHE A 554 -6.29 -7.63 7.61
CA PHE A 554 -5.00 -6.96 7.78
C PHE A 554 -5.10 -5.43 7.58
N ALA A 555 -5.89 -4.97 6.60
CA ALA A 555 -6.08 -3.55 6.32
C ALA A 555 -6.70 -2.80 7.52
N LYS A 556 -7.68 -3.39 8.19
CA LYS A 556 -8.23 -2.85 9.44
C LYS A 556 -7.20 -2.78 10.56
N PHE A 557 -6.37 -3.82 10.68
CA PHE A 557 -5.24 -3.80 11.63
C PHE A 557 -4.27 -2.67 11.30
N TRP A 558 -3.86 -2.53 10.02
CA TRP A 558 -2.89 -1.52 9.60
C TRP A 558 -3.38 -0.10 9.87
N ARG A 559 -4.63 0.21 9.53
CA ARG A 559 -5.24 1.51 9.80
C ARG A 559 -5.29 1.82 11.31
N ALA A 560 -5.74 0.87 12.11
CA ALA A 560 -5.79 1.04 13.56
C ALA A 560 -4.39 1.20 14.18
N ARG A 561 -3.38 0.49 13.65
CA ARG A 561 -1.98 0.64 14.00
C ARG A 561 -1.45 2.03 13.64
N ASP A 562 -1.76 2.52 12.46
CA ASP A 562 -1.29 3.81 11.97
C ASP A 562 -1.90 4.98 12.75
N GLY A 563 -3.15 4.85 13.20
CA GLY A 563 -3.85 5.80 14.07
C GLY A 563 -3.54 5.67 15.57
N LEU A 564 -2.62 4.78 15.96
CA LEU A 564 -2.31 4.52 17.37
C LEU A 564 -1.55 5.70 18.00
N GLN A 565 -2.04 6.17 19.15
CA GLN A 565 -1.31 7.12 19.98
C GLN A 565 -0.51 6.35 21.02
N TRP A 566 0.81 6.42 20.95
CA TRP A 566 1.66 5.67 21.85
C TRP A 566 3.02 6.35 22.10
N GLY A 567 3.64 5.99 23.22
CA GLY A 567 4.99 6.43 23.50
C GLY A 567 5.59 5.78 24.75
N VAL A 568 6.89 5.98 24.89
CA VAL A 568 7.68 5.49 26.02
C VAL A 568 7.79 6.60 27.05
N ILE A 569 7.08 6.47 28.17
CA ILE A 569 7.06 7.47 29.25
C ILE A 569 8.40 7.50 29.98
N SER A 570 8.98 6.32 30.24
CA SER A 570 10.28 6.17 30.89
C SER A 570 11.01 4.96 30.32
N ALA A 571 12.34 5.03 30.24
CA ALA A 571 13.18 3.90 29.90
C ALA A 571 14.49 3.95 30.67
N SER A 572 14.96 2.77 31.07
CA SER A 572 16.23 2.52 31.70
C SER A 572 16.87 1.24 31.14
N SER A 573 18.06 0.91 31.63
CA SER A 573 18.66 -0.39 31.30
C SER A 573 17.90 -1.60 31.87
N ALA A 574 16.95 -1.39 32.79
CA ALA A 574 16.23 -2.46 33.49
C ALA A 574 14.74 -2.51 33.11
N THR A 575 14.13 -1.37 32.76
CA THR A 575 12.67 -1.25 32.56
C THR A 575 12.32 -0.24 31.49
N ALA A 576 11.11 -0.39 30.90
CA ALA A 576 10.44 0.66 30.14
C ALA A 576 8.96 0.72 30.51
N ASP A 577 8.42 1.94 30.57
CA ASP A 577 6.99 2.20 30.76
C ASP A 577 6.42 2.77 29.46
N LEU A 578 5.34 2.17 28.94
CA LEU A 578 4.68 2.59 27.73
C LEU A 578 3.23 3.01 28.04
N GLN A 579 2.76 4.02 27.34
CA GLN A 579 1.33 4.38 27.28
C GLN A 579 0.84 4.24 25.86
N ILE A 580 -0.30 3.58 25.68
CA ILE A 580 -0.86 3.25 24.37
C ILE A 580 -2.37 3.52 24.39
N THR A 581 -2.86 4.30 23.43
CA THR A 581 -4.29 4.59 23.24
C THR A 581 -4.69 4.25 21.81
N SER A 582 -5.70 3.40 21.65
CA SER A 582 -6.26 3.07 20.34
C SER A 582 -7.56 3.84 20.11
N GLN A 583 -7.73 4.39 18.92
CA GLN A 583 -8.99 5.04 18.50
C GLN A 583 -9.95 4.06 17.81
N GLU A 584 -9.45 2.90 17.40
CA GLU A 584 -10.20 1.84 16.72
C GLU A 584 -10.04 0.50 17.44
N PRO A 585 -10.96 -0.47 17.19
CA PRO A 585 -10.78 -1.81 17.71
C PRO A 585 -9.57 -2.46 16.99
N VAL A 586 -8.63 -3.01 17.76
CA VAL A 586 -7.44 -3.65 17.20
C VAL A 586 -6.96 -4.80 18.07
N ALA A 587 -6.48 -5.86 17.44
CA ALA A 587 -5.83 -7.00 18.08
C ALA A 587 -4.46 -7.26 17.45
N GLY A 588 -3.60 -7.96 18.17
CA GLY A 588 -2.29 -8.38 17.67
C GLY A 588 -1.22 -7.29 17.62
N LEU A 589 -1.51 -6.05 18.11
CA LEU A 589 -0.48 -5.00 18.16
C LEU A 589 0.77 -5.52 18.82
N THR A 590 1.89 -5.32 18.15
CA THR A 590 3.19 -5.85 18.57
C THR A 590 4.19 -4.70 18.71
N PHE A 591 4.91 -4.68 19.83
CA PHE A 591 6.04 -3.77 20.04
C PHE A 591 7.34 -4.54 20.02
N GLU A 592 8.36 -3.98 19.41
CA GLU A 592 9.72 -4.52 19.35
C GLU A 592 10.67 -3.72 20.26
N PHE A 593 11.63 -4.43 20.86
CA PHE A 593 12.55 -3.89 21.84
C PHE A 593 14.00 -4.19 21.49
N GLN A 594 14.88 -3.24 21.76
CA GLN A 594 16.32 -3.48 21.68
C GLN A 594 16.78 -4.57 22.66
N ARG A 595 16.20 -4.55 23.86
CA ARG A 595 16.54 -5.45 24.95
C ARG A 595 15.63 -6.67 24.99
N ARG A 596 16.13 -7.77 25.54
CA ARG A 596 15.30 -8.94 25.83
C ARG A 596 14.33 -8.65 26.95
N VAL A 597 13.07 -8.86 26.72
CA VAL A 597 11.99 -8.68 27.69
C VAL A 597 11.90 -9.90 28.60
N ALA A 598 12.03 -9.67 29.91
CA ALA A 598 11.85 -10.70 30.93
C ALA A 598 10.38 -10.86 31.33
N SER A 599 9.66 -9.73 31.50
CA SER A 599 8.24 -9.73 31.82
C SER A 599 7.57 -8.44 31.35
N VAL A 600 6.24 -8.49 31.21
CA VAL A 600 5.41 -7.32 30.88
C VAL A 600 4.10 -7.38 31.69
N SER A 601 3.60 -6.20 32.10
CA SER A 601 2.29 -6.03 32.72
C SER A 601 1.15 -5.80 31.69
N GLY A 602 -0.06 -5.49 32.15
CA GLY A 602 -1.16 -5.00 31.30
C GLY A 602 -1.79 -6.07 30.40
N GLY A 603 -1.59 -7.36 30.69
CA GLY A 603 -2.18 -8.45 29.90
C GLY A 603 -1.47 -8.74 28.59
N ALA A 604 -0.37 -8.06 28.27
CA ALA A 604 0.47 -8.35 27.10
C ALA A 604 1.26 -9.65 27.27
N THR A 605 1.64 -10.27 26.17
CA THR A 605 2.43 -11.51 26.15
C THR A 605 3.80 -11.28 25.54
N VAL A 606 4.82 -11.96 26.07
CA VAL A 606 6.20 -11.91 25.55
C VAL A 606 6.37 -12.97 24.47
N SER A 607 6.94 -12.60 23.32
CA SER A 607 7.26 -13.55 22.24
C SER A 607 8.37 -14.53 22.62
N ALA A 608 8.47 -15.63 21.87
CA ALA A 608 9.48 -16.66 22.13
C ALA A 608 10.93 -16.15 22.01
N ASP A 609 11.19 -15.16 21.14
CA ASP A 609 12.50 -14.51 20.99
C ASP A 609 12.81 -13.48 22.08
N GLN A 610 11.83 -13.21 22.95
CA GLN A 610 11.92 -12.22 24.05
C GLN A 610 12.23 -10.78 23.58
N ARG A 611 12.00 -10.47 22.32
CA ARG A 611 12.24 -9.13 21.76
C ARG A 611 10.96 -8.42 21.34
N ARG A 612 9.83 -9.09 21.48
CA ARG A 612 8.52 -8.56 21.13
C ARG A 612 7.53 -8.79 22.26
N ILE A 613 6.59 -7.87 22.38
CA ILE A 613 5.39 -8.06 23.19
C ILE A 613 4.16 -7.94 22.28
N VAL A 614 3.17 -8.77 22.50
CA VAL A 614 1.88 -8.72 21.82
C VAL A 614 0.83 -8.24 22.82
N LEU A 615 0.11 -7.18 22.44
CA LEU A 615 -0.92 -6.59 23.30
C LEU A 615 -2.21 -7.41 23.29
N PRO A 616 -3.03 -7.35 24.35
CA PRO A 616 -4.40 -7.79 24.29
C PRO A 616 -5.19 -6.94 23.27
N ALA A 617 -6.34 -7.44 22.82
CA ALA A 617 -7.24 -6.65 21.99
C ALA A 617 -7.65 -5.37 22.70
N LEU A 618 -7.63 -4.25 21.98
CA LEU A 618 -8.02 -2.93 22.46
C LEU A 618 -9.36 -2.51 21.84
N THR A 619 -10.16 -1.80 22.62
CA THR A 619 -11.41 -1.17 22.18
C THR A 619 -11.19 0.31 21.88
N PRO A 620 -12.07 0.96 21.08
CA PRO A 620 -11.96 2.39 20.78
C PRO A 620 -11.91 3.26 22.05
N GLY A 621 -10.96 4.19 22.10
CA GLY A 621 -10.72 5.07 23.24
C GLY A 621 -10.01 4.43 24.43
N GLN A 622 -9.70 3.13 24.36
CA GLN A 622 -9.01 2.44 25.45
C GLN A 622 -7.56 2.87 25.54
N THR A 623 -7.14 3.27 26.74
CA THR A 623 -5.73 3.51 27.10
C THR A 623 -5.22 2.41 28.00
N ILE A 624 -4.07 1.85 27.67
CA ILE A 624 -3.36 0.91 28.53
C ILE A 624 -1.97 1.43 28.87
N SER A 625 -1.51 1.07 30.09
CA SER A 625 -0.12 1.31 30.52
C SER A 625 0.58 -0.02 30.70
N LEU A 626 1.77 -0.14 30.14
CA LEU A 626 2.59 -1.33 30.23
C LEU A 626 3.85 -1.02 31.03
N HIS A 627 4.20 -1.90 31.95
CA HIS A 627 5.51 -1.93 32.59
C HIS A 627 6.29 -3.14 32.06
N VAL A 628 7.38 -2.89 31.37
CA VAL A 628 8.25 -3.91 30.76
C VAL A 628 9.53 -4.00 31.58
N THR A 629 9.92 -5.22 31.97
CA THR A 629 11.22 -5.47 32.60
C THR A 629 12.13 -6.22 31.63
N TYR A 630 13.40 -5.92 31.66
CA TYR A 630 14.41 -6.54 30.80
C TYR A 630 15.23 -7.59 31.54
N HIS A 631 15.76 -8.55 30.81
CA HIS A 631 16.81 -9.42 31.33
C HIS A 631 18.07 -8.59 31.62
N PRO A 632 18.82 -8.92 32.69
CA PRO A 632 20.07 -8.24 33.03
C PRO A 632 21.11 -8.22 31.92
#